data_ce6bcdae9ee24c9041b486251a4dde59
#
_entry.id   ce6bcdae9ee24c9041b486251a4dde59
#
_cell.length_a   1.000
_cell.length_b   1.000
_cell.length_c   1.000
_cell.angle_alpha   90.00
_cell.angle_beta   90.00
_cell.angle_gamma   90.00
#
_symmetry.space_group_name_H-M   'P 1'
#
loop_
_entity.id
_entity.type
_entity.pdbx_description
1 polymer ?
#
loop_
_entity_poly.entity_id
_entity_poly.type
_entity_poly.pdbx_seq_one_letter_code
_entity_poly.pdbx_strand_id
1 'polypeptide(L)'
;DDFKILVQDDRKSTRAPKIKKEMLRINWSWEAEKINNWIRGLSPFPGMYTVYNGKKLKIFETSVVHNDAELSIGKIEVINFKELIVHCADKMISILEVQQEGKKRLSIQDFLKGSNIKNGDHFS
;
A
#
# COMPACT_ATOMS: atom_id res chain seq x y z
N ASP A 1 16.14 14.87 22.05
CA ASP A 1 16.04 14.95 21.82
C ASP A 1 16.43 14.70 21.33
N ASP A 2 16.37 14.92 21.91
CA ASP A 2 16.38 15.02 21.67
C ASP A 2 16.91 14.78 21.31
N PHE A 3 16.83 14.98 21.82
CA PHE A 3 17.08 15.04 21.70
C PHE A 3 17.55 14.93 21.82
N LYS A 4 17.71 14.81 22.31
CA LYS A 4 17.67 14.92 22.54
C LYS A 4 17.71 14.64 22.59
N ILE A 5 17.86 14.50 23.21
CA ILE A 5 17.50 14.56 23.39
C ILE A 5 17.48 14.20 23.30
N LEU A 6 17.48 14.19 23.74
CA LEU A 6 17.08 14.24 23.92
C LEU A 6 17.07 13.87 24.03
N VAL A 7 17.21 13.38 24.84
CA VAL A 7 16.68 13.57 25.11
C VAL A 7 16.55 13.29 25.00
N GLN A 8 16.37 13.29 25.31
CA GLN A 8 15.87 13.37 25.45
C GLN A 8 15.55 13.16 25.45
N ASP A 9 15.86 12.69 26.13
CA ASP A 9 15.19 12.91 26.19
C ASP A 9 14.92 12.75 26.01
N ASP A 10 15.00 12.57 26.52
CA ASP A 10 14.28 12.80 26.36
C ASP A 10 14.17 12.91 26.05
N ARG A 11 14.41 12.92 26.30
CA ARG A 11 13.85 13.31 25.85
C ARG A 11 13.75 13.71 25.09
N LYS A 12 13.96 13.81 25.11
CA LYS A 12 13.49 14.26 24.28
C LYS A 12 13.63 14.55 23.38
N SER A 13 13.55 14.69 23.14
CA SER A 13 13.34 14.67 22.27
C SER A 13 13.06 14.67 21.12
N THR A 14 13.07 15.12 20.71
CA THR A 14 12.35 14.96 19.49
C THR A 14 12.23 13.57 19.05
N ARG A 15 11.15 13.05 19.07
CA ARG A 15 10.89 11.72 18.64
C ARG A 15 10.05 11.67 17.43
N ALA A 16 10.27 10.68 16.54
CA ALA A 16 9.34 10.37 15.47
C ALA A 16 8.00 9.97 16.09
N PRO A 17 6.86 10.36 15.47
CA PRO A 17 5.57 9.94 15.97
C PRO A 17 5.44 8.43 15.97
N LYS A 18 4.76 7.90 16.96
CA LYS A 18 4.52 6.47 17.04
C LYS A 18 3.51 6.07 15.96
N ILE A 19 3.86 5.09 15.14
CA ILE A 19 2.98 4.62 14.08
C ILE A 19 1.96 3.66 14.66
N LYS A 20 0.68 3.98 14.50
CA LYS A 20 -0.41 3.16 14.97
C LYS A 20 -0.84 2.18 13.90
N LYS A 21 -1.46 1.08 14.30
CA LYS A 21 -1.91 0.06 13.37
C LYS A 21 -2.85 0.60 12.29
N GLU A 22 -3.74 1.51 12.68
CA GLU A 22 -4.69 2.10 11.72
C GLU A 22 -3.97 2.86 10.61
N MET A 23 -2.78 3.39 10.90
CA MET A 23 -2.01 4.13 9.90
C MET A 23 -1.39 3.22 8.85
N LEU A 24 -1.36 1.91 9.10
CA LEU A 24 -0.80 0.96 8.16
C LEU A 24 -1.79 0.53 7.09
N ARG A 25 -3.07 0.84 7.27
CA ARG A 25 -4.07 0.55 6.26
C ARG A 25 -4.02 1.62 5.18
N ILE A 26 -3.88 1.18 3.92
CA ILE A 26 -3.76 2.11 2.80
C ILE A 26 -5.06 2.87 2.61
N ASN A 27 -4.96 4.19 2.50
CA ASN A 27 -6.09 5.04 2.19
C ASN A 27 -6.01 5.40 0.70
N TRP A 28 -6.82 4.73 -0.10
CA TRP A 28 -6.78 4.90 -1.56
C TRP A 28 -7.25 6.28 -2.01
N SER A 29 -7.87 7.06 -1.12
CA SER A 29 -8.28 8.43 -1.44
C SER A 29 -7.12 9.43 -1.38
N TRP A 30 -5.94 8.99 -0.93
CA TRP A 30 -4.73 9.83 -0.99
C TRP A 30 -4.21 9.90 -2.42
N GLU A 31 -3.38 10.90 -2.69
CA GLU A 31 -2.65 10.98 -3.95
C GLU A 31 -1.76 9.76 -4.13
N ALA A 32 -1.63 9.31 -5.39
CA ALA A 32 -0.87 8.10 -5.68
C ALA A 32 0.58 8.17 -5.21
N GLU A 33 1.22 9.33 -5.39
CA GLU A 33 2.61 9.49 -4.98
C GLU A 33 2.77 9.39 -3.46
N LYS A 34 1.81 9.92 -2.71
CA LYS A 34 1.85 9.83 -1.25
C LYS A 34 1.74 8.37 -0.82
N ILE A 35 0.81 7.63 -1.41
CA ILE A 35 0.63 6.21 -1.10
C ILE A 35 1.91 5.43 -1.43
N ASN A 36 2.48 5.69 -2.62
CA ASN A 36 3.69 5.02 -3.06
C ASN A 36 4.85 5.28 -2.09
N ASN A 37 5.02 6.52 -1.65
CA ASN A 37 6.09 6.88 -0.73
C ASN A 37 5.91 6.22 0.64
N TRP A 38 4.69 6.16 1.14
CA TRP A 38 4.40 5.51 2.42
C TRP A 38 4.65 4.00 2.35
N ILE A 39 4.23 3.36 1.26
CA ILE A 39 4.48 1.93 1.07
C ILE A 39 5.98 1.66 1.06
N ARG A 40 6.72 2.46 0.30
CA ARG A 40 8.17 2.27 0.19
C ARG A 40 8.87 2.51 1.53
N GLY A 41 8.44 3.54 2.26
CA GLY A 41 9.06 3.89 3.54
C GLY A 41 8.80 2.89 4.65
N LEU A 42 7.69 2.15 4.58
CA LEU A 42 7.31 1.19 5.61
C LEU A 42 7.56 -0.26 5.23
N SER A 43 8.04 -0.51 4.02
CA SER A 43 8.38 -1.86 3.59
C SER A 43 9.78 -2.23 4.03
N PRO A 44 10.05 -3.49 4.36
CA PRO A 44 9.08 -4.59 4.44
C PRO A 44 8.38 -4.67 5.78
N PHE A 45 8.80 -3.89 6.76
CA PHE A 45 8.23 -3.95 8.09
C PHE A 45 8.07 -2.54 8.66
N PRO A 46 6.89 -2.23 9.21
CA PRO A 46 5.75 -3.11 9.48
C PRO A 46 4.94 -3.44 8.23
N GLY A 47 5.11 -2.69 7.13
CA GLY A 47 4.40 -2.91 5.89
C GLY A 47 2.97 -2.37 5.91
N MET A 48 2.57 -1.72 4.81
CA MET A 48 1.19 -1.27 4.67
C MET A 48 0.33 -2.38 4.08
N TYR A 49 -0.98 -2.31 4.35
CA TYR A 49 -1.90 -3.33 3.86
C TYR A 49 -3.18 -2.69 3.35
N THR A 50 -3.89 -3.45 2.53
CA THR A 50 -5.27 -3.13 2.15
C THR A 50 -6.14 -4.34 2.48
N VAL A 51 -7.45 -4.22 2.30
CA VAL A 51 -8.37 -5.31 2.59
C VAL A 51 -9.09 -5.70 1.31
N TYR A 52 -9.11 -7.01 1.05
CA TYR A 52 -9.82 -7.58 -0.09
C TYR A 52 -10.62 -8.78 0.40
N ASN A 53 -11.93 -8.73 0.22
CA ASN A 53 -12.86 -9.79 0.69
C ASN A 53 -12.67 -10.11 2.18
N GLY A 54 -12.46 -9.07 2.99
CA GLY A 54 -12.32 -9.23 4.43
C GLY A 54 -10.97 -9.73 4.90
N LYS A 55 -10.02 -9.92 3.98
CA LYS A 55 -8.68 -10.41 4.32
C LYS A 55 -7.64 -9.33 4.08
N LYS A 56 -6.62 -9.32 4.93
CA LYS A 56 -5.51 -8.37 4.79
C LYS A 56 -4.58 -8.81 3.68
N LEU A 57 -4.17 -7.84 2.88
CA LEU A 57 -3.19 -8.03 1.82
C LEU A 57 -2.11 -6.98 2.00
N LYS A 58 -0.91 -7.40 2.39
CA LYS A 58 0.22 -6.48 2.52
C LYS A 58 0.77 -6.15 1.15
N ILE A 59 1.18 -4.89 0.97
CA ILE A 59 1.72 -4.41 -0.28
C ILE A 59 3.11 -3.86 -0.02
N PHE A 60 4.12 -4.40 -0.70
CA PHE A 60 5.52 -4.09 -0.42
C PHE A 60 6.16 -3.21 -1.47
N GLU A 61 5.71 -3.29 -2.71
CA GLU A 61 6.32 -2.55 -3.79
C GLU A 61 5.26 -2.08 -4.77
N THR A 62 5.36 -0.81 -5.17
CA THR A 62 4.40 -0.20 -6.09
C THR A 62 5.11 0.79 -6.99
N SER A 63 4.39 1.24 -8.02
CA SER A 63 4.88 2.29 -8.90
C SER A 63 3.68 3.13 -9.33
N VAL A 64 3.90 4.44 -9.47
CA VAL A 64 2.82 5.35 -9.86
C VAL A 64 2.61 5.27 -11.37
N VAL A 65 1.34 5.20 -11.77
CA VAL A 65 0.97 5.11 -13.18
C VAL A 65 0.07 6.30 -13.53
N HIS A 66 0.42 7.01 -14.59
CA HIS A 66 -0.40 8.09 -15.10
C HIS A 66 -1.52 7.53 -15.96
N ASN A 67 -2.70 8.13 -15.86
CA ASN A 67 -3.83 7.71 -16.66
C ASN A 67 -4.79 8.89 -16.85
N ASP A 68 -5.26 9.06 -18.07
CA ASP A 68 -6.22 10.11 -18.42
C ASP A 68 -7.67 9.68 -18.23
N ALA A 69 -7.91 8.44 -17.85
CA ALA A 69 -9.26 7.94 -17.66
C ALA A 69 -9.87 8.47 -16.36
N GLU A 70 -11.17 8.40 -16.30
CA GLU A 70 -11.90 8.76 -15.09
C GLU A 70 -11.55 7.79 -13.97
N LEU A 71 -11.22 8.33 -12.79
CA LEU A 71 -10.79 7.51 -11.66
C LEU A 71 -11.95 7.17 -10.74
N SER A 72 -11.90 5.96 -10.20
CA SER A 72 -12.86 5.48 -9.21
C SER A 72 -12.05 4.92 -8.04
N ILE A 73 -11.96 5.68 -6.95
CA ILE A 73 -11.06 5.37 -5.83
C ILE A 73 -11.22 3.92 -5.35
N GLY A 74 -10.09 3.21 -5.28
CA GLY A 74 -10.06 1.83 -4.82
C GLY A 74 -10.38 0.80 -5.88
N LYS A 75 -10.78 1.23 -7.07
CA LYS A 75 -11.12 0.30 -8.15
C LYS A 75 -9.88 -0.41 -8.68
N ILE A 76 -10.02 -1.70 -8.91
CA ILE A 76 -8.92 -2.55 -9.37
C ILE A 76 -9.07 -2.82 -10.87
N GLU A 77 -7.95 -2.71 -11.59
CA GLU A 77 -7.85 -3.15 -12.98
C GLU A 77 -6.79 -4.21 -13.08
N VAL A 78 -7.13 -5.35 -13.67
CA VAL A 78 -6.19 -6.44 -13.91
C VAL A 78 -5.93 -6.52 -15.41
N ILE A 79 -4.65 -6.43 -15.80
CA ILE A 79 -4.25 -6.39 -17.20
C ILE A 79 -3.47 -7.66 -17.53
N ASN A 80 -4.02 -8.48 -18.42
CA ASN A 80 -3.38 -9.69 -18.95
C ASN A 80 -2.89 -10.65 -17.87
N PHE A 81 -3.55 -10.65 -16.70
CA PHE A 81 -3.16 -11.47 -15.54
C PHE A 81 -1.72 -11.23 -15.08
N LYS A 82 -1.14 -10.08 -15.45
CA LYS A 82 0.24 -9.74 -15.11
C LYS A 82 0.37 -8.48 -14.30
N GLU A 83 -0.58 -7.55 -14.44
CA GLU A 83 -0.53 -6.26 -13.76
C GLU A 83 -1.80 -6.03 -12.98
N LEU A 84 -1.63 -5.49 -11.79
CA LEU A 84 -2.75 -5.08 -10.96
C LEU A 84 -2.61 -3.60 -10.66
N ILE A 85 -3.58 -2.82 -11.09
CA ILE A 85 -3.56 -1.37 -10.97
C ILE A 85 -4.74 -0.93 -10.11
N VAL A 86 -4.51 0.03 -9.21
CA VAL A 86 -5.54 0.54 -8.30
C VAL A 86 -5.69 2.04 -8.49
N HIS A 87 -6.94 2.48 -8.57
CA HIS A 87 -7.26 3.90 -8.73
C HIS A 87 -7.09 4.63 -7.40
N CYS A 88 -6.42 5.78 -7.45
CA CYS A 88 -6.26 6.67 -6.30
C CYS A 88 -6.93 8.01 -6.57
N ALA A 89 -6.62 9.04 -5.76
CA ALA A 89 -7.31 10.33 -5.87
C ALA A 89 -7.00 11.06 -7.18
N ASP A 90 -5.76 10.95 -7.67
CA ASP A 90 -5.32 11.72 -8.83
C ASP A 90 -4.72 10.87 -9.94
N LYS A 91 -4.17 9.72 -9.60
CA LYS A 91 -3.49 8.82 -10.54
C LYS A 91 -3.77 7.39 -10.12
N MET A 92 -3.06 6.45 -10.74
CA MET A 92 -3.18 5.05 -10.39
C MET A 92 -1.86 4.51 -9.86
N ILE A 93 -1.92 3.38 -9.16
CA ILE A 93 -0.75 2.69 -8.65
C ILE A 93 -0.73 1.28 -9.22
N SER A 94 0.42 0.88 -9.77
CA SER A 94 0.67 -0.50 -10.15
C SER A 94 1.29 -1.22 -8.95
N ILE A 95 0.68 -2.31 -8.54
CA ILE A 95 1.16 -3.11 -7.41
C ILE A 95 2.08 -4.18 -7.94
N LEU A 96 3.28 -4.27 -7.35
CA LEU A 96 4.33 -5.14 -7.86
C LEU A 96 4.60 -6.35 -6.97
N GLU A 97 4.40 -6.22 -5.66
CA GLU A 97 4.70 -7.30 -4.73
C GLU A 97 3.76 -7.26 -3.54
N VAL A 98 3.22 -8.42 -3.16
CA VAL A 98 2.19 -8.51 -2.13
C VAL A 98 2.40 -9.73 -1.24
N GLN A 99 1.68 -9.77 -0.11
CA GLN A 99 1.63 -10.94 0.77
C GLN A 99 0.25 -11.04 1.40
N GLN A 100 -0.43 -12.14 1.13
CA GLN A 100 -1.69 -12.43 1.82
C GLN A 100 -1.42 -12.84 3.26
N GLU A 101 -2.35 -12.53 4.14
CA GLU A 101 -2.27 -12.92 5.53
C GLU A 101 -2.11 -14.43 5.65
N GLY A 102 -1.06 -14.85 6.38
CA GLY A 102 -0.80 -16.27 6.58
C GLY A 102 -0.09 -16.96 5.42
N LYS A 103 0.30 -16.21 4.38
CA LYS A 103 0.96 -16.80 3.21
C LYS A 103 2.28 -16.11 2.94
N LYS A 104 3.04 -16.61 1.99
CA LYS A 104 4.34 -16.02 1.70
C LYS A 104 4.23 -14.86 0.72
N ARG A 105 5.29 -14.07 0.68
CA ARG A 105 5.40 -12.91 -0.20
C ARG A 105 5.52 -13.35 -1.66
N LEU A 106 4.77 -12.71 -2.55
CA LEU A 106 4.72 -13.08 -3.96
C LEU A 106 4.85 -11.85 -4.84
N SER A 107 5.41 -12.03 -6.04
CA SER A 107 5.26 -11.03 -7.08
C SER A 107 3.78 -10.95 -7.46
N ILE A 108 3.37 -9.82 -8.05
CA ILE A 108 1.97 -9.65 -8.41
C ILE A 108 1.54 -10.67 -9.48
N GLN A 109 2.44 -11.05 -10.38
CA GLN A 109 2.13 -12.07 -11.38
C GLN A 109 1.79 -13.41 -10.72
N ASP A 110 2.60 -13.83 -9.77
CA ASP A 110 2.36 -15.09 -9.07
C ASP A 110 1.10 -15.02 -8.22
N PHE A 111 0.88 -13.88 -7.59
CA PHE A 111 -0.34 -13.67 -6.81
C PHE A 111 -1.59 -13.77 -7.69
N LEU A 112 -1.57 -13.16 -8.86
CA LEU A 112 -2.73 -13.16 -9.75
C LEU A 112 -3.06 -14.55 -10.29
N LYS A 113 -2.06 -15.43 -10.41
CA LYS A 113 -2.30 -16.79 -10.87
C LYS A 113 -3.20 -17.58 -9.92
N GLY A 114 -3.11 -17.30 -8.63
CA GLY A 114 -3.90 -18.02 -7.63
C GLY A 114 -5.00 -17.20 -6.98
N SER A 115 -5.26 -16.00 -7.48
CA SER A 115 -6.20 -15.07 -6.87
C SER A 115 -7.51 -15.01 -7.65
N ASN A 116 -8.60 -14.68 -6.93
CA ASN A 116 -9.90 -14.45 -7.55
C ASN A 116 -10.15 -12.98 -7.85
N ILE A 117 -9.13 -12.14 -7.74
CA ILE A 117 -9.27 -10.70 -8.02
C ILE A 117 -9.60 -10.49 -9.48
N LYS A 118 -10.62 -9.70 -9.74
CA LYS A 118 -11.11 -9.44 -11.10
C LYS A 118 -11.09 -7.96 -11.40
N ASN A 119 -11.06 -7.67 -12.69
CA ASN A 119 -11.23 -6.31 -13.17
C ASN A 119 -12.56 -5.75 -12.64
N GLY A 120 -12.50 -4.55 -12.06
CA GLY A 120 -13.68 -3.91 -11.51
C GLY A 120 -13.90 -4.16 -10.03
N ASP A 121 -13.15 -5.06 -9.40
CA ASP A 121 -13.20 -5.22 -7.95
C ASP A 121 -12.65 -3.98 -7.26
N HIS A 122 -12.90 -3.88 -5.96
CA HIS A 122 -12.42 -2.76 -5.16
C HIS A 122 -11.66 -3.24 -3.93
N PHE A 123 -10.61 -2.52 -3.59
CA PHE A 123 -9.97 -2.63 -2.27
C PHE A 123 -10.67 -1.69 -1.30
N SER A 124 -10.63 -2.04 -0.03
CA SER A 124 -11.17 -1.16 1.01
C SER A 124 -10.19 -0.90 2.13
#